data_681413d9406a5520549050c127202a74
#
_entry.id   681413d9406a5520549050c127202a74
#
_cell.length_a   1.000
_cell.length_b   1.000
_cell.length_c   1.000
_cell.angle_alpha   90.00
_cell.angle_beta   90.00
_cell.angle_gamma   90.00
#
_symmetry.space_group_name_H-M   'P 1'
#
loop_
_entity.id
_entity.type
_entity.pdbx_description
1 polymer ?
#
loop_
_entity_poly.entity_id
_entity_poly.type
_entity_poly.pdbx_seq_one_letter_code
_entity_poly.pdbx_strand_id
1 'polypeptide(L)'
;MGASEGVGVGDFLFDPVGAVHHDLDHFPQLRRVGVRCDTKTIRKIIEAHGYTPPGMKPPRIKEDRRFEASRPLELVQMDVLHFHVHSQRVYLILAMDDHSRFVVGWGLLQRETMEDAIAVVEEAIRRYGKFEAILTDRGAAFHSWSGVSRFDRMLESYGIEHRLAAAHHPQTCGKIEALNKSIQKELIRRVEFRNFLDAKEHIGAWLDSYNHERTHQGIGGVLVPADRFYGRADRVLARITQQAAGKGKSPVPPALETSDDGRDISLFQVRLLGDTMELWLFGRRVAQVKTRDAAA
;
A
#
# COMPACT_ATOMS: atom_id res chain seq x y z
N MET A 1 -21.43 -38.61 -16.80
CA MET A 1 -20.02 -38.19 -16.68
C MET A 1 -19.94 -36.77 -17.17
N GLY A 2 -20.13 -35.80 -16.28
CA GLY A 2 -20.06 -34.37 -16.56
C GLY A 2 -18.96 -33.81 -15.70
N ALA A 3 -17.86 -33.41 -16.32
CA ALA A 3 -16.79 -32.71 -15.65
C ALA A 3 -17.26 -31.28 -15.37
N SER A 4 -17.41 -30.93 -14.11
CA SER A 4 -17.54 -29.55 -13.67
C SER A 4 -16.17 -28.88 -13.83
N GLU A 5 -15.99 -28.08 -14.84
CA GLU A 5 -14.85 -27.18 -14.96
C GLU A 5 -14.93 -26.16 -13.81
N GLY A 6 -14.19 -26.46 -12.74
CA GLY A 6 -14.00 -25.52 -11.65
C GLY A 6 -13.25 -24.30 -12.18
N VAL A 7 -13.81 -23.13 -11.94
CA VAL A 7 -13.15 -21.84 -12.14
C VAL A 7 -11.80 -21.92 -11.43
N GLY A 8 -10.72 -21.89 -12.20
CA GLY A 8 -9.37 -22.03 -11.67
C GLY A 8 -9.03 -20.87 -10.74
N VAL A 9 -8.83 -21.19 -9.47
CA VAL A 9 -8.37 -20.25 -8.42
C VAL A 9 -6.99 -19.65 -8.75
N GLY A 10 -6.29 -20.22 -9.75
CA GLY A 10 -4.98 -19.75 -10.20
C GLY A 10 -4.94 -18.32 -10.76
N ASP A 11 -6.06 -17.84 -11.33
CA ASP A 11 -6.08 -16.50 -11.94
C ASP A 11 -6.20 -15.35 -10.94
N PHE A 12 -6.50 -15.66 -9.67
CA PHE A 12 -6.64 -14.66 -8.61
C PHE A 12 -5.32 -14.30 -7.90
N LEU A 13 -4.24 -15.03 -8.17
CA LEU A 13 -2.98 -14.91 -7.43
C LEU A 13 -1.88 -14.19 -8.19
N PHE A 14 -2.08 -13.81 -9.44
CA PHE A 14 -1.08 -13.14 -10.25
C PHE A 14 -1.37 -11.65 -10.40
N ASP A 15 -0.61 -10.83 -9.68
CA ASP A 15 -0.41 -9.42 -9.99
C ASP A 15 0.28 -9.32 -11.37
N PRO A 16 -0.21 -8.43 -12.29
CA PRO A 16 0.39 -8.21 -13.60
C PRO A 16 1.85 -7.75 -13.57
N VAL A 17 2.36 -7.37 -12.41
CA VAL A 17 3.77 -6.99 -12.20
C VAL A 17 4.61 -8.18 -11.71
N GLY A 18 4.02 -9.38 -11.58
CA GLY A 18 4.73 -10.59 -11.13
C GLY A 18 5.06 -10.63 -9.63
N ALA A 19 4.51 -9.73 -8.84
CA ALA A 19 4.67 -9.75 -7.39
C ALA A 19 3.76 -10.82 -6.79
N VAL A 20 4.33 -11.93 -6.34
CA VAL A 20 3.63 -12.91 -5.50
C VAL A 20 3.48 -12.29 -4.12
N HIS A 21 2.31 -11.75 -3.82
CA HIS A 21 1.99 -11.31 -2.46
C HIS A 21 1.99 -12.52 -1.52
N HIS A 22 2.49 -12.35 -0.31
CA HIS A 22 2.48 -13.42 0.70
C HIS A 22 1.03 -13.79 1.07
N ASP A 23 0.69 -15.06 1.00
CA ASP A 23 -0.65 -15.65 1.12
C ASP A 23 -1.46 -15.25 2.35
N LEU A 24 -0.79 -14.88 3.43
CA LEU A 24 -1.44 -14.42 4.67
C LEU A 24 -1.91 -12.97 4.59
N ASP A 25 -1.39 -12.18 3.64
CA ASP A 25 -1.78 -10.78 3.47
C ASP A 25 -3.11 -10.63 2.70
N HIS A 26 -3.55 -11.67 1.97
CA HIS A 26 -4.82 -11.65 1.22
C HIS A 26 -6.06 -11.91 2.09
N PHE A 27 -5.91 -12.53 3.23
CA PHE A 27 -7.06 -12.80 4.11
C PHE A 27 -7.81 -11.53 4.56
N PRO A 28 -7.13 -10.46 5.00
CA PRO A 28 -7.78 -9.18 5.28
C PRO A 28 -8.43 -8.55 4.04
N GLN A 29 -7.81 -8.64 2.87
CA GLN A 29 -8.35 -8.13 1.60
C GLN A 29 -9.63 -8.85 1.20
N LEU A 30 -9.67 -10.18 1.29
CA LEU A 30 -10.88 -10.97 1.05
C LEU A 30 -12.02 -10.54 1.97
N ARG A 31 -11.73 -10.24 3.25
CA ARG A 31 -12.72 -9.72 4.19
C ARG A 31 -13.26 -8.34 3.79
N ARG A 32 -12.42 -7.47 3.23
CA ARG A 32 -12.84 -6.15 2.73
C ARG A 32 -13.86 -6.25 1.60
N VAL A 33 -13.74 -7.24 0.73
CA VAL A 33 -14.66 -7.50 -0.38
C VAL A 33 -15.82 -8.43 0.00
N GLY A 34 -15.99 -8.74 1.29
CA GLY A 34 -17.12 -9.52 1.80
C GLY A 34 -16.96 -11.04 1.68
N VAL A 35 -15.80 -11.53 1.24
CA VAL A 35 -15.54 -12.98 1.15
C VAL A 35 -15.23 -13.53 2.54
N ARG A 36 -16.05 -14.47 3.02
CA ARG A 36 -15.85 -15.19 4.27
C ARG A 36 -15.17 -16.51 3.99
N CYS A 37 -13.91 -16.57 4.33
CA CYS A 37 -13.10 -17.77 4.22
C CYS A 37 -12.25 -17.92 5.47
N ASP A 38 -12.12 -19.13 5.99
CA ASP A 38 -11.22 -19.35 7.12
C ASP A 38 -9.79 -19.58 6.64
N THR A 39 -8.83 -19.33 7.51
CA THR A 39 -7.39 -19.46 7.20
C THR A 39 -7.01 -20.88 6.79
N LYS A 40 -7.74 -21.91 7.28
CA LYS A 40 -7.47 -23.30 6.92
C LYS A 40 -7.87 -23.60 5.48
N THR A 41 -9.00 -23.04 5.04
CA THR A 41 -9.47 -23.17 3.66
C THR A 41 -8.51 -22.50 2.70
N ILE A 42 -8.08 -21.27 3.00
CA ILE A 42 -7.07 -20.56 2.19
C ILE A 42 -5.79 -21.37 2.10
N ARG A 43 -5.29 -21.87 3.25
CA ARG A 43 -4.08 -22.70 3.27
C ARG A 43 -4.20 -23.95 2.42
N LYS A 44 -5.32 -24.67 2.48
CA LYS A 44 -5.57 -25.85 1.64
C LYS A 44 -5.54 -25.53 0.15
N ILE A 45 -6.14 -24.40 -0.25
CA ILE A 45 -6.13 -23.96 -1.65
C ILE A 45 -4.70 -23.66 -2.10
N ILE A 46 -3.93 -22.95 -1.29
CA ILE A 46 -2.53 -22.60 -1.56
C ILE A 46 -1.65 -23.84 -1.68
N GLU A 47 -1.78 -24.79 -0.74
CA GLU A 47 -1.06 -26.06 -0.75
C GLU A 47 -1.43 -26.92 -1.96
N ALA A 48 -2.72 -26.97 -2.34
CA ALA A 48 -3.19 -27.69 -3.51
C ALA A 48 -2.59 -27.16 -4.83
N HIS A 49 -2.20 -25.88 -4.86
CA HIS A 49 -1.53 -25.26 -6.02
C HIS A 49 0.00 -25.24 -5.91
N GLY A 50 0.57 -26.01 -4.97
CA GLY A 50 2.02 -26.22 -4.87
C GLY A 50 2.80 -25.07 -4.23
N TYR A 51 2.11 -24.13 -3.58
CA TYR A 51 2.77 -23.05 -2.86
C TYR A 51 3.07 -23.44 -1.41
N THR A 52 4.32 -23.29 -0.99
CA THR A 52 4.75 -23.52 0.40
C THR A 52 5.03 -22.19 1.08
N PRO A 53 4.24 -21.77 2.09
CA PRO A 53 4.51 -20.53 2.82
C PRO A 53 5.83 -20.62 3.58
N PRO A 54 6.64 -19.56 3.61
CA PRO A 54 7.85 -19.52 4.42
C PRO A 54 7.48 -19.69 5.91
N GLY A 55 8.28 -20.44 6.64
CA GLY A 55 8.07 -20.73 8.06
C GLY A 55 7.81 -19.46 8.87
N MET A 56 6.65 -19.39 9.54
CA MET A 56 6.31 -18.27 10.42
C MET A 56 7.18 -18.28 11.67
N LYS A 57 7.95 -17.22 11.86
CA LYS A 57 8.56 -16.96 13.17
C LYS A 57 7.45 -16.53 14.13
N PRO A 58 7.41 -17.04 15.38
CA PRO A 58 6.42 -16.62 16.36
C PRO A 58 6.52 -15.10 16.58
N PRO A 59 5.37 -14.43 16.81
CA PRO A 59 5.37 -13.00 17.05
C PRO A 59 6.19 -12.69 18.30
N ARG A 60 7.19 -11.84 18.18
CA ARG A 60 7.87 -11.28 19.35
C ARG A 60 6.93 -10.29 20.01
N ILE A 61 6.39 -10.63 21.17
CA ILE A 61 5.65 -9.70 22.02
C ILE A 61 6.70 -8.71 22.57
N LYS A 62 6.76 -7.53 21.95
CA LYS A 62 7.44 -6.37 22.53
C LYS A 62 6.33 -5.45 23.03
N GLU A 63 6.36 -5.11 24.31
CA GLU A 63 5.64 -3.95 24.84
C GLU A 63 6.24 -2.69 24.24
N ASP A 64 5.80 -2.33 23.05
CA ASP A 64 6.21 -1.09 22.40
C ASP A 64 5.18 -0.01 22.76
N ARG A 65 5.62 0.99 23.48
CA ARG A 65 4.97 2.31 23.50
C ARG A 65 5.13 2.90 22.12
N ARG A 66 4.25 2.50 21.18
CA ARG A 66 4.25 2.99 19.81
C ARG A 66 3.77 4.43 19.83
N PHE A 67 4.69 5.38 19.67
CA PHE A 67 4.31 6.72 19.30
C PHE A 67 3.60 6.68 17.94
N GLU A 68 2.43 7.29 17.86
CA GLU A 68 1.67 7.45 16.62
C GLU A 68 1.01 8.82 16.64
N ALA A 69 1.14 9.56 15.53
CA ALA A 69 0.45 10.81 15.32
C ALA A 69 -1.08 10.62 15.43
N SER A 70 -1.77 11.60 16.01
CA SER A 70 -3.21 11.48 16.29
C SER A 70 -4.08 11.63 15.06
N ARG A 71 -3.60 12.33 14.03
CA ARG A 71 -4.32 12.64 12.79
C ARG A 71 -3.39 12.69 11.57
N PRO A 72 -3.96 12.59 10.36
CA PRO A 72 -3.18 12.77 9.13
C PRO A 72 -2.48 14.12 9.07
N LEU A 73 -1.29 14.15 8.47
CA LEU A 73 -0.44 15.32 8.25
C LEU A 73 0.07 16.02 9.54
N GLU A 74 -0.15 15.44 10.71
CA GLU A 74 0.47 15.90 11.96
C GLU A 74 1.98 15.61 11.94
N LEU A 75 2.39 14.44 11.49
CA LEU A 75 3.78 14.05 11.35
C LEU A 75 4.01 13.25 10.07
N VAL A 76 4.95 13.66 9.26
CA VAL A 76 5.43 12.92 8.09
C VAL A 76 6.82 12.39 8.39
N GLN A 77 7.06 11.09 8.18
CA GLN A 77 8.39 10.49 8.24
C GLN A 77 8.99 10.47 6.83
N MET A 78 10.25 10.86 6.69
CA MET A 78 10.94 10.87 5.41
C MET A 78 12.28 10.16 5.51
N ASP A 79 12.59 9.35 4.49
CA ASP A 79 13.81 8.54 4.44
C ASP A 79 14.25 8.32 2.99
N VAL A 80 15.53 7.99 2.81
CA VAL A 80 16.14 7.71 1.51
C VAL A 80 16.61 6.27 1.45
N LEU A 81 16.01 5.50 0.55
CA LEU A 81 16.43 4.15 0.22
C LEU A 81 17.29 4.17 -1.04
N HIS A 82 18.44 3.51 -1.03
CA HIS A 82 19.25 3.35 -2.24
C HIS A 82 19.33 1.88 -2.68
N PHE A 83 19.37 1.69 -3.99
CA PHE A 83 19.53 0.39 -4.64
C PHE A 83 20.20 0.56 -6.02
N HIS A 84 20.31 -0.51 -6.79
CA HIS A 84 20.90 -0.46 -8.12
C HIS A 84 19.88 -0.86 -9.19
N VAL A 85 19.86 -0.10 -10.27
CA VAL A 85 19.24 -0.48 -11.54
C VAL A 85 20.38 -0.78 -12.49
N HIS A 86 20.60 -2.06 -12.80
CA HIS A 86 21.83 -2.57 -13.38
C HIS A 86 23.07 -2.14 -12.56
N SER A 87 24.03 -1.46 -13.17
CA SER A 87 25.23 -0.95 -12.50
C SER A 87 25.07 0.44 -11.89
N GLN A 88 23.94 1.13 -12.16
CA GLN A 88 23.70 2.49 -11.70
C GLN A 88 23.03 2.49 -10.32
N ARG A 89 23.67 3.15 -9.35
CA ARG A 89 23.04 3.43 -8.05
C ARG A 89 21.94 4.47 -8.21
N VAL A 90 20.78 4.21 -7.63
CA VAL A 90 19.63 5.11 -7.62
C VAL A 90 19.12 5.32 -6.20
N TYR A 91 18.42 6.41 -5.98
CA TYR A 91 17.95 6.86 -4.67
C TYR A 91 16.43 7.03 -4.72
N LEU A 92 15.73 6.36 -3.82
CA LEU A 92 14.29 6.48 -3.65
C LEU A 92 13.99 7.25 -2.37
N ILE A 93 13.53 8.49 -2.52
CA ILE A 93 13.02 9.28 -1.41
C ILE A 93 11.57 8.88 -1.17
N LEU A 94 11.22 8.62 0.08
CA LEU A 94 9.87 8.30 0.52
C LEU A 94 9.46 9.24 1.66
N ALA A 95 8.25 9.79 1.56
CA ALA A 95 7.62 10.59 2.61
C ALA A 95 6.28 9.95 2.97
N MET A 96 6.13 9.50 4.22
CA MET A 96 4.99 8.72 4.69
C MET A 96 4.34 9.39 5.89
N ASP A 97 3.03 9.53 5.86
CA ASP A 97 2.23 10.01 6.99
C ASP A 97 2.28 9.01 8.15
N ASP A 98 2.66 9.49 9.34
CA ASP A 98 2.85 8.67 10.54
C ASP A 98 1.56 8.05 11.04
N HIS A 99 0.43 8.75 10.95
CA HIS A 99 -0.87 8.30 11.41
C HIS A 99 -1.43 7.19 10.53
N SER A 100 -1.48 7.41 9.23
CA SER A 100 -2.17 6.54 8.28
C SER A 100 -1.26 5.52 7.60
N ARG A 101 0.04 5.73 7.58
CA ARG A 101 1.03 5.02 6.76
C ARG A 101 0.93 5.36 5.27
N PHE A 102 0.12 6.32 4.89
CA PHE A 102 -0.06 6.76 3.51
C PHE A 102 1.22 7.45 3.01
N VAL A 103 1.72 7.04 1.85
CA VAL A 103 2.87 7.68 1.22
C VAL A 103 2.38 8.95 0.54
N VAL A 104 2.70 10.10 1.12
CA VAL A 104 2.29 11.43 0.63
C VAL A 104 3.23 11.99 -0.43
N GLY A 105 4.46 11.49 -0.51
CA GLY A 105 5.44 11.94 -1.49
C GLY A 105 6.51 10.88 -1.75
N TRP A 106 7.03 10.86 -2.97
CA TRP A 106 8.16 10.02 -3.34
C TRP A 106 8.88 10.55 -4.58
N GLY A 107 10.14 10.19 -4.72
CA GLY A 107 10.93 10.48 -5.90
C GLY A 107 12.02 9.44 -6.12
N LEU A 108 12.14 8.93 -7.36
CA LEU A 108 13.28 8.11 -7.77
C LEU A 108 14.30 8.99 -8.50
N LEU A 109 15.56 8.94 -8.09
CA LEU A 109 16.61 9.89 -8.45
C LEU A 109 17.90 9.15 -8.80
N GLN A 110 18.69 9.74 -9.68
CA GLN A 110 20.02 9.22 -10.03
C GLN A 110 21.12 9.75 -9.10
N ARG A 111 20.84 10.80 -8.34
CA ARG A 111 21.72 11.38 -7.32
C ARG A 111 20.90 11.78 -6.12
N GLU A 112 21.49 11.68 -4.95
CA GLU A 112 20.87 12.16 -3.71
C GLU A 112 21.20 13.63 -3.56
N THR A 113 20.21 14.50 -3.71
CA THR A 113 20.36 15.95 -3.52
C THR A 113 19.32 16.50 -2.57
N MET A 114 19.65 17.57 -1.88
CA MET A 114 18.72 18.27 -1.00
C MET A 114 17.59 18.94 -1.78
N GLU A 115 17.87 19.41 -2.98
CA GLU A 115 16.90 19.99 -3.91
C GLU A 115 15.79 19.00 -4.29
N ASP A 116 16.15 17.74 -4.49
CA ASP A 116 15.20 16.69 -4.81
C ASP A 116 14.32 16.35 -3.59
N ALA A 117 14.91 16.35 -2.40
CA ALA A 117 14.15 16.18 -1.15
C ALA A 117 13.15 17.32 -0.95
N ILE A 118 13.56 18.56 -1.20
CA ILE A 118 12.69 19.75 -1.18
C ILE A 118 11.55 19.56 -2.18
N ALA A 119 11.83 19.21 -3.43
CA ALA A 119 10.82 19.01 -4.46
C ALA A 119 9.77 17.96 -4.10
N VAL A 120 10.18 16.86 -3.46
CA VAL A 120 9.26 15.82 -2.97
C VAL A 120 8.33 16.37 -1.90
N VAL A 121 8.85 17.16 -0.95
CA VAL A 121 8.03 17.76 0.12
C VAL A 121 7.07 18.81 -0.45
N GLU A 122 7.53 19.70 -1.31
CA GLU A 122 6.68 20.73 -1.94
C GLU A 122 5.56 20.12 -2.78
N GLU A 123 5.85 19.06 -3.54
CA GLU A 123 4.83 18.34 -4.29
C GLU A 123 3.81 17.66 -3.37
N ALA A 124 4.26 17.08 -2.26
CA ALA A 124 3.37 16.49 -1.26
C ALA A 124 2.47 17.54 -0.59
N ILE A 125 3.03 18.71 -0.25
CA ILE A 125 2.26 19.84 0.29
C ILE A 125 1.22 20.33 -0.72
N ARG A 126 1.59 20.45 -1.99
CA ARG A 126 0.70 20.88 -3.06
C ARG A 126 -0.49 19.93 -3.24
N ARG A 127 -0.27 18.62 -3.08
CA ARG A 127 -1.31 17.58 -3.27
C ARG A 127 -2.21 17.39 -2.06
N TYR A 128 -1.63 17.39 -0.88
CA TYR A 128 -2.32 16.93 0.32
C TYR A 128 -2.46 18.01 1.41
N GLY A 129 -1.82 19.13 1.21
CA GLY A 129 -1.79 20.21 2.20
C GLY A 129 -0.55 20.18 3.09
N LYS A 130 -0.43 21.19 3.93
CA LYS A 130 0.71 21.42 4.81
C LYS A 130 0.78 20.38 5.93
N PHE A 131 1.98 19.87 6.22
CA PHE A 131 2.29 19.07 7.41
C PHE A 131 2.52 19.97 8.62
N GLU A 132 2.36 19.44 9.83
CA GLU A 132 2.78 20.16 11.05
C GLU A 132 4.25 19.93 11.34
N ALA A 133 4.70 18.68 11.19
CA ALA A 133 6.09 18.31 11.40
C ALA A 133 6.56 17.28 10.39
N ILE A 134 7.86 17.27 10.12
CA ILE A 134 8.53 16.23 9.34
C ILE A 134 9.68 15.65 10.18
N LEU A 135 9.77 14.32 10.19
CA LEU A 135 10.81 13.57 10.87
C LEU A 135 11.74 12.95 9.84
N THR A 136 13.02 13.28 9.93
CA THR A 136 14.07 12.68 9.08
C THR A 136 15.19 12.11 9.94
N ASP A 137 16.04 11.32 9.33
CA ASP A 137 17.36 11.05 9.89
C ASP A 137 18.31 12.25 9.68
N ARG A 138 19.60 12.06 10.00
CA ARG A 138 20.64 13.08 9.80
C ARG A 138 21.37 12.90 8.45
N GLY A 139 20.71 12.34 7.46
CA GLY A 139 21.26 12.15 6.12
C GLY A 139 21.55 13.49 5.42
N ALA A 140 22.51 13.47 4.50
CA ALA A 140 22.95 14.66 3.76
C ALA A 140 21.85 15.30 2.91
N ALA A 141 20.83 14.53 2.53
CA ALA A 141 19.65 15.04 1.83
C ALA A 141 18.79 16.01 2.69
N PHE A 142 18.87 15.91 4.02
CA PHE A 142 18.00 16.62 4.94
C PHE A 142 18.74 17.57 5.87
N HIS A 143 20.01 17.27 6.16
CA HIS A 143 20.75 17.96 7.21
C HIS A 143 22.08 18.53 6.70
N SER A 144 22.46 19.70 7.22
CA SER A 144 23.78 20.31 6.99
C SER A 144 24.58 20.33 8.29
N TRP A 145 25.84 19.91 8.23
CA TRP A 145 26.76 19.96 9.36
C TRP A 145 27.25 21.40 9.67
N SER A 146 27.08 22.32 8.72
CA SER A 146 27.48 23.71 8.87
C SER A 146 26.27 24.64 8.66
N GLY A 147 25.63 25.04 9.78
CA GLY A 147 24.52 25.99 9.78
C GLY A 147 23.17 25.43 9.32
N VAL A 148 22.22 26.32 9.08
CA VAL A 148 20.85 25.99 8.67
C VAL A 148 20.85 25.48 7.23
N SER A 149 20.33 24.28 6.99
CA SER A 149 20.25 23.69 5.65
C SER A 149 19.24 24.43 4.75
N ARG A 150 19.30 24.23 3.45
CA ARG A 150 18.25 24.74 2.52
C ARG A 150 16.92 24.03 2.77
N PHE A 151 16.97 22.76 3.18
CA PHE A 151 15.81 21.99 3.55
C PHE A 151 15.12 22.57 4.80
N ASP A 152 15.89 22.91 5.87
CA ASP A 152 15.36 23.57 7.06
C ASP A 152 14.71 24.92 6.74
N ARG A 153 15.37 25.74 5.89
CA ARG A 153 14.82 27.05 5.47
C ARG A 153 13.51 26.91 4.71
N MET A 154 13.41 25.92 3.84
CA MET A 154 12.17 25.61 3.13
C MET A 154 11.08 25.22 4.12
N LEU A 155 11.34 24.31 5.04
CA LEU A 155 10.36 23.88 6.06
C LEU A 155 9.92 25.07 6.93
N GLU A 156 10.85 25.91 7.36
CA GLU A 156 10.57 27.13 8.11
C GLU A 156 9.66 28.10 7.33
N SER A 157 9.88 28.26 6.02
CA SER A 157 9.04 29.11 5.16
C SER A 157 7.58 28.64 5.08
N TYR A 158 7.36 27.34 5.20
CA TYR A 158 6.02 26.72 5.30
C TYR A 158 5.50 26.65 6.75
N GLY A 159 6.32 27.00 7.76
CA GLY A 159 6.00 26.84 9.17
C GLY A 159 5.82 25.37 9.56
N ILE A 160 6.70 24.49 9.04
CA ILE A 160 6.75 23.05 9.33
C ILE A 160 7.91 22.80 10.29
N GLU A 161 7.65 22.09 11.39
CA GLU A 161 8.68 21.71 12.34
C GLU A 161 9.56 20.60 11.78
N HIS A 162 10.88 20.80 11.74
CA HIS A 162 11.82 19.74 11.40
C HIS A 162 12.26 18.99 12.66
N ARG A 163 11.92 17.71 12.75
CA ARG A 163 12.35 16.81 13.82
C ARG A 163 13.43 15.89 13.29
N LEU A 164 14.57 15.86 13.95
CA LEU A 164 15.65 14.93 13.65
C LEU A 164 15.53 13.69 14.53
N ALA A 165 15.62 12.51 13.94
CA ALA A 165 15.66 11.27 14.70
C ALA A 165 16.86 11.29 15.66
N ALA A 166 16.61 10.95 16.93
CA ALA A 166 17.66 10.88 17.91
C ALA A 166 18.63 9.74 17.58
N ALA A 167 19.93 9.99 17.70
CA ALA A 167 20.95 8.97 17.55
C ALA A 167 20.64 7.80 18.53
N HIS A 168 20.64 6.58 18.02
CA HIS A 168 20.37 5.35 18.79
C HIS A 168 18.92 5.12 19.31
N HIS A 169 17.90 5.85 18.80
CA HIS A 169 16.50 5.54 19.04
C HIS A 169 15.82 5.02 17.78
N PRO A 170 15.98 3.73 17.40
CA PRO A 170 15.45 3.13 16.18
C PRO A 170 13.91 3.08 16.15
N GLN A 171 13.25 3.34 17.27
CA GLN A 171 11.79 3.29 17.36
C GLN A 171 11.12 4.47 16.67
N THR A 172 11.81 5.59 16.48
CA THR A 172 11.23 6.82 15.92
C THR A 172 11.01 6.72 14.41
N CYS A 173 11.92 6.05 13.68
CA CYS A 173 11.83 5.84 12.22
C CYS A 173 11.35 4.44 11.81
N GLY A 174 11.01 3.58 12.77
CA GLY A 174 10.68 2.17 12.53
C GLY A 174 9.52 1.94 11.56
N LYS A 175 8.63 2.92 11.38
CA LYS A 175 7.48 2.82 10.47
C LYS A 175 7.91 2.99 9.01
N ILE A 176 8.72 4.01 8.70
CA ILE A 176 9.24 4.22 7.35
C ILE A 176 10.28 3.17 6.98
N GLU A 177 11.05 2.68 7.96
CA GLU A 177 11.93 1.52 7.76
C GLU A 177 11.15 0.26 7.38
N ALA A 178 9.97 0.05 7.96
CA ALA A 178 9.09 -1.06 7.60
C ALA A 178 8.58 -0.93 6.16
N LEU A 179 8.25 0.27 5.71
CA LEU A 179 7.91 0.57 4.32
C LEU A 179 9.09 0.25 3.39
N ASN A 180 10.29 0.72 3.74
CA ASN A 180 11.52 0.45 2.98
C ASN A 180 11.82 -1.05 2.88
N LYS A 181 11.62 -1.81 3.95
CA LYS A 181 11.78 -3.27 3.95
C LYS A 181 10.72 -3.95 3.05
N SER A 182 9.49 -3.44 3.05
CA SER A 182 8.41 -3.98 2.22
C SER A 182 8.70 -3.78 0.73
N ILE A 183 8.99 -2.55 0.28
CA ILE A 183 9.28 -2.30 -1.13
C ILE A 183 10.55 -3.03 -1.61
N GLN A 184 11.57 -3.14 -0.76
CA GLN A 184 12.76 -3.94 -1.09
C GLN A 184 12.42 -5.41 -1.30
N LYS A 185 11.63 -6.00 -0.39
CA LYS A 185 11.29 -7.42 -0.42
C LYS A 185 10.31 -7.76 -1.54
N GLU A 186 9.34 -6.90 -1.78
CA GLU A 186 8.20 -7.19 -2.63
C GLU A 186 8.40 -6.73 -4.08
N LEU A 187 9.21 -5.69 -4.30
CA LEU A 187 9.47 -5.15 -5.62
C LEU A 187 10.96 -5.23 -6.00
N ILE A 188 11.83 -4.47 -5.30
CA ILE A 188 13.20 -4.23 -5.76
C ILE A 188 14.03 -5.51 -5.92
N ARG A 189 13.83 -6.50 -5.02
CA ARG A 189 14.55 -7.80 -5.07
C ARG A 189 13.91 -8.83 -5.98
N ARG A 190 12.74 -8.54 -6.54
CA ARG A 190 11.96 -9.51 -7.34
C ARG A 190 11.86 -9.14 -8.80
N VAL A 191 11.94 -7.85 -9.11
CA VAL A 191 11.80 -7.32 -10.46
C VAL A 191 13.16 -6.88 -10.98
N GLU A 192 13.54 -7.36 -12.14
CA GLU A 192 14.68 -6.86 -12.88
C GLU A 192 14.23 -5.68 -13.73
N PHE A 193 14.61 -4.47 -13.33
CA PHE A 193 14.22 -3.27 -14.04
C PHE A 193 15.04 -3.08 -15.32
N ARG A 194 14.37 -2.82 -16.43
CA ARG A 194 15.02 -2.61 -17.74
C ARG A 194 15.87 -1.34 -17.80
N ASN A 195 15.44 -0.30 -17.11
CA ASN A 195 16.11 0.99 -17.02
C ASN A 195 15.51 1.83 -15.89
N PHE A 196 16.01 3.07 -15.72
CA PHE A 196 15.55 4.00 -14.69
C PHE A 196 14.06 4.37 -14.80
N LEU A 197 13.54 4.58 -16.00
CA LEU A 197 12.12 4.93 -16.21
C LEU A 197 11.22 3.76 -15.89
N ASP A 198 11.59 2.57 -16.30
CA ASP A 198 10.89 1.33 -15.98
C ASP A 198 10.85 1.09 -14.45
N ALA A 199 11.96 1.32 -13.75
CA ALA A 199 11.99 1.28 -12.28
C ALA A 199 11.04 2.30 -11.66
N LYS A 200 11.00 3.52 -12.20
CA LYS A 200 10.11 4.60 -11.73
C LYS A 200 8.63 4.23 -11.90
N GLU A 201 8.26 3.64 -13.03
CA GLU A 201 6.89 3.17 -13.29
C GLU A 201 6.47 2.07 -12.33
N HIS A 202 7.31 1.05 -12.14
CA HIS A 202 7.04 -0.06 -11.22
C HIS A 202 6.92 0.41 -9.76
N ILE A 203 7.80 1.31 -9.33
CA ILE A 203 7.76 1.88 -7.99
C ILE A 203 6.48 2.70 -7.81
N GLY A 204 6.10 3.52 -8.78
CA GLY A 204 4.87 4.31 -8.74
C GLY A 204 3.62 3.43 -8.61
N ALA A 205 3.52 2.39 -9.42
CA ALA A 205 2.43 1.43 -9.36
C ALA A 205 2.38 0.68 -8.03
N TRP A 206 3.54 0.25 -7.50
CA TRP A 206 3.61 -0.42 -6.20
C TRP A 206 3.18 0.51 -5.06
N LEU A 207 3.61 1.78 -5.05
CA LEU A 207 3.23 2.76 -4.03
C LEU A 207 1.75 3.12 -4.10
N ASP A 208 1.17 3.16 -5.30
CA ASP A 208 -0.26 3.37 -5.48
C ASP A 208 -1.07 2.20 -4.89
N SER A 209 -0.69 0.96 -5.24
CA SER A 209 -1.28 -0.25 -4.63
C SER A 209 -1.05 -0.31 -3.12
N TYR A 210 0.13 0.07 -2.62
CA TYR A 210 0.41 0.17 -1.19
C TYR A 210 -0.56 1.13 -0.49
N ASN A 211 -0.81 2.29 -1.06
CA ASN A 211 -1.67 3.30 -0.48
C ASN A 211 -3.16 2.91 -0.50
N HIS A 212 -3.62 2.30 -1.58
CA HIS A 212 -5.05 2.18 -1.88
C HIS A 212 -5.61 0.75 -1.78
N GLU A 213 -4.76 -0.27 -1.89
CA GLU A 213 -5.21 -1.66 -2.00
C GLU A 213 -4.65 -2.57 -0.90
N ARG A 214 -3.41 -2.33 -0.50
CA ARG A 214 -2.73 -3.18 0.46
C ARG A 214 -3.21 -2.93 1.88
N THR A 215 -3.75 -3.98 2.53
CA THR A 215 -4.07 -3.92 3.95
C THR A 215 -2.82 -3.86 4.80
N HIS A 216 -2.86 -3.07 5.89
CA HIS A 216 -1.69 -2.80 6.69
C HIS A 216 -1.86 -3.25 8.15
N GLN A 217 -0.98 -4.16 8.62
CA GLN A 217 -1.04 -4.73 9.98
C GLN A 217 -0.96 -3.65 11.08
N GLY A 218 -0.15 -2.62 10.87
CA GLY A 218 0.06 -1.54 11.85
C GLY A 218 -1.14 -0.62 12.04
N ILE A 219 -2.19 -0.71 11.20
CA ILE A 219 -3.40 0.12 11.29
C ILE A 219 -4.68 -0.71 11.39
N GLY A 220 -4.59 -1.92 11.98
CA GLY A 220 -5.74 -2.78 12.24
C GLY A 220 -5.90 -3.97 11.30
N GLY A 221 -4.96 -4.19 10.38
CA GLY A 221 -4.86 -5.41 9.57
C GLY A 221 -5.89 -5.58 8.45
N VAL A 222 -6.96 -4.77 8.44
CA VAL A 222 -8.02 -4.80 7.42
C VAL A 222 -8.16 -3.46 6.68
N LEU A 223 -7.56 -2.40 7.20
CA LEU A 223 -7.55 -1.09 6.59
C LEU A 223 -6.36 -0.94 5.64
N VAL A 224 -6.55 -0.15 4.59
CA VAL A 224 -5.46 0.34 3.74
C VAL A 224 -5.05 1.74 4.21
N PRO A 225 -3.81 2.21 3.92
CA PRO A 225 -3.37 3.55 4.30
C PRO A 225 -4.35 4.66 3.94
N ALA A 226 -4.93 4.62 2.74
CA ALA A 226 -5.91 5.59 2.26
C ALA A 226 -7.18 5.66 3.15
N ASP A 227 -7.60 4.56 3.77
CA ASP A 227 -8.79 4.59 4.64
C ASP A 227 -8.59 5.48 5.86
N ARG A 228 -7.41 5.43 6.46
CA ARG A 228 -7.08 6.30 7.60
C ARG A 228 -6.75 7.71 7.16
N PHE A 229 -6.02 7.87 6.05
CA PHE A 229 -5.63 9.17 5.54
C PHE A 229 -6.83 10.05 5.19
N TYR A 230 -7.84 9.46 4.54
CA TYR A 230 -9.06 10.18 4.15
C TYR A 230 -10.20 10.05 5.18
N GLY A 231 -9.94 9.60 6.40
CA GLY A 231 -10.94 9.50 7.47
C GLY A 231 -12.07 8.50 7.22
N ARG A 232 -11.84 7.48 6.41
CA ARG A 232 -12.86 6.46 6.05
C ARG A 232 -12.80 5.20 6.91
N ALA A 233 -11.86 5.12 7.86
CA ALA A 233 -11.57 3.92 8.64
C ALA A 233 -12.81 3.38 9.36
N ASP A 234 -13.57 4.23 10.07
CA ASP A 234 -14.75 3.82 10.83
C ASP A 234 -15.85 3.28 9.93
N ARG A 235 -16.07 3.90 8.76
CA ARG A 235 -17.03 3.43 7.76
C ARG A 235 -16.65 2.03 7.23
N VAL A 236 -15.38 1.82 6.93
CA VAL A 236 -14.88 0.52 6.46
C VAL A 236 -15.04 -0.55 7.54
N LEU A 237 -14.66 -0.25 8.78
CA LEU A 237 -14.78 -1.17 9.92
C LEU A 237 -16.26 -1.50 10.21
N ALA A 238 -17.15 -0.50 10.22
CA ALA A 238 -18.58 -0.71 10.40
C ALA A 238 -19.15 -1.64 9.32
N ARG A 239 -18.79 -1.43 8.05
CA ARG A 239 -19.21 -2.30 6.94
C ARG A 239 -18.74 -3.75 7.13
N ILE A 240 -17.47 -3.96 7.48
CA ILE A 240 -16.91 -5.30 7.74
C ILE A 240 -17.67 -5.97 8.90
N THR A 241 -17.96 -5.23 9.97
CA THR A 241 -18.70 -5.73 11.14
C THR A 241 -20.12 -6.11 10.79
N GLN A 242 -20.85 -5.28 10.03
CA GLN A 242 -22.19 -5.58 9.55
C GLN A 242 -22.23 -6.83 8.66
N GLN A 243 -21.28 -6.96 7.74
CA GLN A 243 -21.15 -8.16 6.91
C GLN A 243 -20.81 -9.40 7.74
N ALA A 244 -20.05 -9.25 8.83
CA ALA A 244 -19.74 -10.33 9.75
C ALA A 244 -20.95 -10.76 10.61
N ALA A 245 -21.82 -9.84 10.99
CA ALA A 245 -23.01 -10.10 11.80
C ALA A 245 -24.19 -10.69 11.00
N GLY A 246 -24.28 -10.41 9.70
CA GLY A 246 -25.35 -10.90 8.84
C GLY A 246 -25.29 -12.42 8.63
N LYS A 247 -26.31 -13.15 9.08
CA LYS A 247 -26.57 -14.56 8.76
C LYS A 247 -27.29 -14.65 7.42
N GLY A 248 -26.64 -14.34 6.31
CA GLY A 248 -27.26 -14.40 5.00
C GLY A 248 -26.22 -14.48 3.87
N LYS A 249 -26.63 -15.01 2.71
CA LYS A 249 -25.82 -15.04 1.48
C LYS A 249 -25.16 -13.66 1.30
N SER A 250 -23.86 -13.61 1.09
CA SER A 250 -23.14 -12.36 0.84
C SER A 250 -23.87 -11.56 -0.22
N PRO A 251 -24.39 -10.36 0.09
CA PRO A 251 -24.84 -9.48 -0.98
C PRO A 251 -23.60 -9.15 -1.82
N VAL A 252 -23.79 -9.09 -3.12
CA VAL A 252 -22.80 -8.47 -4.04
C VAL A 252 -22.43 -7.12 -3.41
N PRO A 253 -21.14 -6.84 -3.16
CA PRO A 253 -20.77 -5.59 -2.53
C PRO A 253 -21.37 -4.45 -3.33
N PRO A 254 -22.05 -3.48 -2.70
CA PRO A 254 -22.48 -2.29 -3.42
C PRO A 254 -21.24 -1.64 -4.04
N ALA A 255 -21.35 -1.22 -5.29
CA ALA A 255 -20.30 -0.44 -5.93
C ALA A 255 -19.84 0.63 -4.93
N LEU A 256 -18.52 0.76 -4.73
CA LEU A 256 -17.96 1.79 -3.85
C LEU A 256 -18.52 3.13 -4.36
N GLU A 257 -19.28 3.81 -3.51
CA GLU A 257 -19.73 5.15 -3.83
C GLU A 257 -18.50 6.00 -4.13
N THR A 258 -18.55 6.71 -5.22
CA THR A 258 -17.52 7.60 -5.72
C THR A 258 -17.05 8.54 -4.62
N SER A 259 -15.75 8.68 -4.44
CA SER A 259 -15.19 9.76 -3.65
C SER A 259 -15.49 11.10 -4.37
N ASP A 260 -15.86 12.13 -3.64
CA ASP A 260 -16.15 13.49 -4.15
C ASP A 260 -14.96 14.14 -4.91
N ASP A 261 -13.79 13.50 -4.95
CA ASP A 261 -12.58 13.99 -5.62
C ASP A 261 -12.44 13.55 -7.08
N GLY A 262 -13.47 12.93 -7.65
CA GLY A 262 -13.55 12.61 -9.09
C GLY A 262 -12.62 11.48 -9.56
N ARG A 263 -12.02 10.72 -8.66
CA ARG A 263 -11.29 9.51 -9.00
C ARG A 263 -12.14 8.28 -8.73
N ASP A 264 -12.80 7.77 -9.77
CA ASP A 264 -13.48 6.48 -9.74
C ASP A 264 -12.47 5.35 -9.65
N ILE A 265 -12.17 4.89 -8.43
CA ILE A 265 -11.46 3.63 -8.21
C ILE A 265 -12.52 2.53 -8.09
N SER A 266 -12.93 1.99 -9.20
CA SER A 266 -13.79 0.80 -9.24
C SER A 266 -12.95 -0.42 -8.95
N LEU A 267 -12.92 -0.87 -7.70
CA LEU A 267 -12.29 -2.14 -7.31
C LEU A 267 -12.94 -3.33 -8.01
N PHE A 268 -14.21 -3.21 -8.29
CA PHE A 268 -15.01 -4.28 -8.86
C PHE A 268 -16.10 -3.69 -9.77
N GLN A 269 -16.18 -4.13 -11.00
CA GLN A 269 -17.24 -3.77 -11.95
C GLN A 269 -17.87 -5.03 -12.52
N VAL A 270 -19.19 -5.11 -12.50
CA VAL A 270 -19.96 -6.06 -13.31
C VAL A 270 -20.52 -5.29 -14.50
N ARG A 271 -20.17 -5.70 -15.71
CA ARG A 271 -20.72 -5.15 -16.93
C ARG A 271 -21.64 -6.18 -17.57
N LEU A 272 -22.84 -5.77 -17.93
CA LEU A 272 -23.77 -6.58 -18.71
C LEU A 272 -23.71 -6.06 -20.16
N LEU A 273 -23.23 -6.92 -21.06
CA LEU A 273 -23.13 -6.65 -22.49
C LEU A 273 -24.00 -7.68 -23.22
N GLY A 274 -25.26 -7.35 -23.42
CA GLY A 274 -26.25 -8.28 -23.97
C GLY A 274 -26.43 -9.52 -23.08
N ASP A 275 -26.20 -10.71 -23.63
CA ASP A 275 -26.26 -12.00 -22.90
C ASP A 275 -25.00 -12.34 -22.14
N THR A 276 -24.06 -11.43 -22.00
CA THR A 276 -22.76 -11.69 -21.39
C THR A 276 -22.56 -10.80 -20.17
N MET A 277 -22.21 -11.41 -19.06
CA MET A 277 -21.80 -10.73 -17.84
C MET A 277 -20.28 -10.76 -17.75
N GLU A 278 -19.67 -9.60 -17.67
CA GLU A 278 -18.23 -9.44 -17.46
C GLU A 278 -17.94 -8.98 -16.03
N LEU A 279 -16.98 -9.63 -15.42
CA LEU A 279 -16.44 -9.28 -14.13
C LEU A 279 -15.10 -8.57 -14.34
N TRP A 280 -15.01 -7.35 -13.82
CA TRP A 280 -13.78 -6.56 -13.86
C TRP A 280 -13.28 -6.30 -12.44
N LEU A 281 -12.02 -6.56 -12.21
CA LEU A 281 -11.30 -6.25 -10.97
C LEU A 281 -10.18 -5.27 -11.31
N PHE A 282 -10.11 -4.15 -10.59
CA PHE A 282 -9.06 -3.13 -10.80
C PHE A 282 -8.88 -2.71 -12.26
N GLY A 283 -10.00 -2.54 -12.98
CA GLY A 283 -9.97 -2.14 -14.39
C GLY A 283 -9.57 -3.24 -15.38
N ARG A 284 -9.42 -4.50 -14.94
CA ARG A 284 -9.15 -5.67 -15.79
C ARG A 284 -10.31 -6.65 -15.78
N ARG A 285 -10.63 -7.19 -16.96
CA ARG A 285 -11.62 -8.25 -17.08
C ARG A 285 -11.03 -9.57 -16.55
N VAL A 286 -11.61 -10.09 -15.47
CA VAL A 286 -11.16 -11.34 -14.80
C VAL A 286 -12.05 -12.54 -15.13
N ALA A 287 -13.30 -12.30 -15.49
CA ALA A 287 -14.23 -13.36 -15.91
C ALA A 287 -15.26 -12.84 -16.92
N GLN A 288 -15.76 -13.76 -17.73
CA GLN A 288 -16.86 -13.54 -18.67
C GLN A 288 -17.77 -14.77 -18.65
N VAL A 289 -19.06 -14.55 -18.36
CA VAL A 289 -20.08 -15.61 -18.27
C VAL A 289 -21.26 -15.26 -19.17
N LYS A 290 -21.74 -16.20 -19.97
CA LYS A 290 -22.99 -16.02 -20.73
C LYS A 290 -24.18 -16.22 -19.79
N THR A 291 -25.09 -15.24 -19.70
CA THR A 291 -26.22 -15.25 -18.78
C THR A 291 -27.26 -16.33 -19.10
N ARG A 292 -27.24 -16.94 -20.29
CA ARG A 292 -28.12 -18.03 -20.64
C ARG A 292 -27.77 -19.38 -20.02
N ASP A 293 -26.54 -19.56 -19.54
CA ASP A 293 -26.12 -20.81 -18.92
C ASP A 293 -26.40 -20.89 -17.41
N ALA A 294 -26.93 -19.81 -16.80
CA ALA A 294 -27.25 -19.73 -15.37
C ALA A 294 -28.70 -20.10 -15.03
N ALA A 295 -29.51 -20.51 -16.00
CA ALA A 295 -30.92 -20.85 -15.84
C ALA A 295 -31.29 -22.30 -16.23
N ALA A 296 -30.28 -23.21 -16.15
CA ALA A 296 -30.50 -24.66 -16.35
C ALA A 296 -30.16 -25.45 -15.07
#